data_acb88d44fdb09f74fa9285a424b6d3cd
#
_entry.id   acb88d44fdb09f74fa9285a424b6d3cd
#
_cell.length_a   1.000
_cell.length_b   1.000
_cell.length_c   1.000
_cell.angle_alpha   90.00
_cell.angle_beta   90.00
_cell.angle_gamma   90.00
#
_symmetry.space_group_name_H-M   'P 1'
#
loop_
_entity.id
_entity.type
_entity.pdbx_description
1 polymer ?
#
loop_
_entity_poly.entity_id
_entity_poly.type
_entity_poly.pdbx_seq_one_letter_code
_entity_poly.pdbx_strand_id
1 'polypeptide(L)'
;MCVAVRIENNSVLIVLLQMSGWLGMKSNLCIFAAVIENTVKLENISTAYGRSATVCITKNFSASLSAGTFTCLLGMNGAGKSTLLRTMAGLQPPTSGHIYVNGVELSQYSRRELARMVGVVLTERQAFSAQMIVEELVSLGRIPYTDFSGKLGDDDREMVENALARTGMRKMRRRPVASLSDGERQKTMIAKTLAQQTPVILLDEPTAFLDFESKIETFALLRSLSRENRKTIVVATHDLGTAFRVADILWIMKRGTTPVCGSPEQLAAEGVLDMFFNMPGVEFNRKDMSYSISIDKQKR
;
A
#
# COMPACT_ATOMS: atom_id res chain seq x y z
N MET A 1 -23.49 20.97 -26.94
CA MET A 1 -24.42 19.95 -26.40
C MET A 1 -23.59 18.96 -25.62
N CYS A 2 -23.77 18.89 -24.31
CA CYS A 2 -23.05 17.90 -23.48
C CYS A 2 -23.82 16.58 -23.52
N VAL A 3 -23.19 15.50 -23.97
CA VAL A 3 -23.77 14.16 -23.87
C VAL A 3 -22.99 13.44 -22.78
N ALA A 4 -23.63 13.22 -21.63
CA ALA A 4 -23.09 12.38 -20.57
C ALA A 4 -23.60 10.95 -20.82
N VAL A 5 -22.70 10.01 -21.04
CA VAL A 5 -23.02 8.59 -21.08
C VAL A 5 -22.69 8.03 -19.71
N ARG A 6 -23.70 7.67 -18.94
CA ARG A 6 -23.57 6.95 -17.67
C ARG A 6 -23.52 5.47 -17.96
N ILE A 7 -22.43 4.80 -17.64
CA ILE A 7 -22.37 3.34 -17.64
C ILE A 7 -22.51 2.92 -16.17
N GLU A 8 -23.64 2.31 -15.85
CA GLU A 8 -23.86 1.71 -14.52
C GLU A 8 -23.03 0.42 -14.43
N ASN A 9 -22.29 0.29 -13.34
CA ASN A 9 -21.46 -0.84 -12.87
C ASN A 9 -19.95 -0.82 -13.14
N ASN A 10 -19.38 0.15 -13.83
CA ASN A 10 -17.94 0.38 -13.77
C ASN A 10 -17.72 1.89 -13.76
N SER A 11 -17.05 2.40 -12.73
CA SER A 11 -16.87 3.83 -12.44
C SER A 11 -16.00 4.56 -13.47
N VAL A 12 -16.40 4.56 -14.72
CA VAL A 12 -15.81 5.35 -15.80
C VAL A 12 -16.86 6.32 -16.31
N LEU A 13 -16.82 7.57 -15.84
CA LEU A 13 -17.60 8.66 -16.40
C LEU A 13 -16.83 9.26 -17.58
N ILE A 14 -17.16 8.86 -18.81
CA ILE A 14 -16.64 9.53 -20.01
C ILE A 14 -17.57 10.72 -20.31
N VAL A 15 -17.12 11.93 -20.00
CA VAL A 15 -17.78 13.15 -20.42
C VAL A 15 -17.24 13.56 -21.79
N LEU A 16 -18.03 13.30 -22.83
CA LEU A 16 -17.75 13.83 -24.17
C LEU A 16 -18.30 15.25 -24.27
N LEU A 17 -17.42 16.24 -24.19
CA LEU A 17 -17.75 17.64 -24.51
C LEU A 17 -17.57 17.86 -26.02
N GLN A 18 -18.68 17.85 -26.77
CA GLN A 18 -18.67 18.27 -28.16
C GLN A 18 -18.90 19.79 -28.21
N MET A 19 -17.84 20.56 -28.39
CA MET A 19 -17.95 21.99 -28.70
C MET A 19 -18.24 22.16 -30.19
N SER A 20 -19.49 22.45 -30.53
CA SER A 20 -19.83 22.94 -31.86
C SER A 20 -19.47 24.43 -31.95
N GLY A 21 -18.27 24.71 -32.48
CA GLY A 21 -17.84 26.05 -32.83
C GLY A 21 -18.27 26.42 -34.25
N TRP A 22 -18.91 27.56 -34.38
CA TRP A 22 -19.11 28.23 -35.65
C TRP A 22 -17.75 28.55 -36.30
N LEU A 23 -17.63 28.36 -37.62
CA LEU A 23 -16.46 28.55 -38.51
C LEU A 23 -15.37 27.46 -38.46
N GLY A 24 -15.47 26.49 -39.37
CA GLY A 24 -14.34 25.99 -40.18
C GLY A 24 -13.11 25.35 -39.49
N MET A 25 -13.13 25.03 -38.22
CA MET A 25 -12.01 24.39 -37.53
C MET A 25 -12.31 22.93 -37.20
N LYS A 26 -11.35 22.05 -37.54
CA LYS A 26 -11.37 20.63 -37.23
C LYS A 26 -11.72 20.41 -35.75
N SER A 27 -12.74 19.58 -35.48
CA SER A 27 -13.19 19.21 -34.16
C SER A 27 -12.04 18.53 -33.38
N ASN A 28 -11.43 19.25 -32.45
CA ASN A 28 -10.57 18.63 -31.45
C ASN A 28 -11.45 17.91 -30.43
N LEU A 29 -11.49 16.59 -30.53
CA LEU A 29 -12.14 15.73 -29.56
C LEU A 29 -11.25 15.70 -28.31
N CYS A 30 -11.58 16.50 -27.29
CA CYS A 30 -10.95 16.38 -25.98
C CYS A 30 -11.56 15.18 -25.26
N ILE A 31 -10.86 14.05 -25.26
CA ILE A 31 -11.19 12.91 -24.42
C ILE A 31 -10.67 13.24 -23.02
N PHE A 32 -11.55 13.67 -22.13
CA PHE A 32 -11.24 13.67 -20.70
C PHE A 32 -11.26 12.22 -20.24
N ALA A 33 -10.09 11.64 -20.01
CA ALA A 33 -9.99 10.36 -19.33
C ALA A 33 -10.66 10.49 -17.96
N ALA A 34 -11.72 9.73 -17.72
CA ALA A 34 -12.37 9.68 -16.43
C ALA A 34 -11.33 9.26 -15.39
N VAL A 35 -11.22 10.04 -14.33
CA VAL A 35 -10.40 9.67 -13.18
C VAL A 35 -11.05 8.41 -12.59
N ILE A 36 -10.36 7.28 -12.63
CA ILE A 36 -10.77 6.10 -11.87
C ILE A 36 -10.72 6.54 -10.40
N GLU A 37 -11.86 6.78 -9.78
CA GLU A 37 -11.93 7.30 -8.41
C GLU A 37 -11.25 6.36 -7.44
N ASN A 38 -11.34 5.04 -7.68
CA ASN A 38 -10.80 4.03 -6.80
C ASN A 38 -9.70 3.21 -7.47
N THR A 39 -8.47 3.34 -6.98
CA THR A 39 -7.35 2.52 -7.45
C THR A 39 -7.44 1.07 -6.96
N VAL A 40 -7.98 0.86 -5.75
CA VAL A 40 -8.22 -0.48 -5.17
C VAL A 40 -9.65 -0.53 -4.65
N LYS A 41 -10.37 -1.60 -4.98
CA LYS A 41 -11.70 -1.86 -4.43
C LYS A 41 -11.77 -3.32 -3.95
N LEU A 42 -12.21 -3.48 -2.72
CA LEU A 42 -12.48 -4.76 -2.08
C LEU A 42 -13.99 -4.93 -1.97
N GLU A 43 -14.54 -6.06 -2.42
CA GLU A 43 -15.96 -6.36 -2.34
C GLU A 43 -16.19 -7.67 -1.60
N ASN A 44 -16.77 -7.59 -0.40
CA ASN A 44 -17.13 -8.72 0.45
C ASN A 44 -16.01 -9.74 0.66
N ILE A 45 -14.76 -9.25 0.78
CA ILE A 45 -13.58 -10.10 0.92
C ILE A 45 -13.61 -10.85 2.23
N SER A 46 -13.48 -12.16 2.11
CA SER A 46 -13.14 -13.04 3.24
C SER A 46 -11.79 -13.69 2.98
N THR A 47 -10.99 -13.82 4.02
CA THR A 47 -9.69 -14.46 3.96
C THR A 47 -9.55 -15.50 5.05
N ALA A 48 -8.79 -16.56 4.78
CA ALA A 48 -8.49 -17.60 5.76
C ALA A 48 -7.03 -18.01 5.66
N TYR A 49 -6.54 -18.68 6.71
CA TYR A 49 -5.18 -19.21 6.78
C TYR A 49 -5.20 -20.74 6.90
N GLY A 50 -4.17 -21.40 6.32
CA GLY A 50 -3.98 -22.85 6.35
C GLY A 50 -4.38 -23.54 5.05
N ARG A 51 -3.82 -24.76 4.84
CA ARG A 51 -4.04 -25.56 3.61
C ARG A 51 -5.51 -25.89 3.32
N SER A 52 -6.37 -25.85 4.33
CA SER A 52 -7.81 -26.13 4.22
C SER A 52 -8.68 -24.91 4.52
N ALA A 53 -8.14 -23.68 4.50
CA ALA A 53 -8.89 -22.45 4.80
C ALA A 53 -9.71 -22.53 6.11
N THR A 54 -9.20 -23.29 7.09
CA THR A 54 -9.95 -23.62 8.33
C THR A 54 -10.07 -22.48 9.32
N VAL A 55 -9.17 -21.49 9.23
CA VAL A 55 -9.16 -20.37 10.19
C VAL A 55 -9.56 -19.10 9.48
N CYS A 56 -10.80 -18.67 9.67
CA CYS A 56 -11.28 -17.40 9.17
C CYS A 56 -10.50 -16.23 9.80
N ILE A 57 -9.96 -15.38 8.96
CA ILE A 57 -9.17 -14.20 9.34
C ILE A 57 -10.00 -12.92 9.21
N THR A 58 -10.59 -12.70 8.04
CA THR A 58 -11.41 -11.54 7.71
C THR A 58 -12.73 -12.03 7.13
N LYS A 59 -13.84 -11.37 7.48
CA LYS A 59 -15.18 -11.67 6.97
C LYS A 59 -15.78 -10.48 6.27
N ASN A 60 -16.31 -10.69 5.05
CA ASN A 60 -17.15 -9.74 4.32
C ASN A 60 -16.62 -8.29 4.33
N PHE A 61 -15.31 -8.11 4.17
CA PHE A 61 -14.69 -6.80 4.18
C PHE A 61 -14.85 -6.11 2.83
N SER A 62 -15.43 -4.92 2.84
CA SER A 62 -15.57 -4.06 1.67
C SER A 62 -14.92 -2.70 1.96
N ALA A 63 -14.07 -2.25 1.06
CA ALA A 63 -13.38 -0.97 1.17
C ALA A 63 -12.95 -0.48 -0.22
N SER A 64 -12.74 0.83 -0.34
CA SER A 64 -12.23 1.46 -1.56
C SER A 64 -11.12 2.44 -1.21
N LEU A 65 -10.07 2.46 -2.01
CA LEU A 65 -8.92 3.35 -1.86
C LEU A 65 -8.70 4.13 -3.16
N SER A 66 -8.66 5.44 -3.06
CA SER A 66 -8.38 6.34 -4.17
C SER A 66 -6.88 6.53 -4.39
N ALA A 67 -6.50 7.00 -5.57
CA ALA A 67 -5.13 7.35 -5.89
C ALA A 67 -4.60 8.44 -4.94
N GLY A 68 -3.42 8.21 -4.36
CA GLY A 68 -2.82 9.14 -3.40
C GLY A 68 -3.23 8.90 -1.96
N THR A 69 -4.01 7.84 -1.66
CA THR A 69 -4.40 7.50 -0.29
C THR A 69 -3.29 6.72 0.42
N PHE A 70 -2.99 7.12 1.65
CA PHE A 70 -2.11 6.41 2.57
C PHE A 70 -2.94 5.71 3.65
N THR A 71 -2.96 4.39 3.61
CA THR A 71 -3.76 3.56 4.53
C THR A 71 -2.86 2.80 5.49
N CYS A 72 -3.15 2.86 6.80
CA CYS A 72 -2.52 1.98 7.77
C CYS A 72 -3.49 0.86 8.18
N LEU A 73 -3.02 -0.38 8.05
CA LEU A 73 -3.71 -1.58 8.48
C LEU A 73 -3.20 -1.96 9.86
N LEU A 74 -4.03 -1.74 10.88
CA LEU A 74 -3.73 -1.94 12.29
C LEU A 74 -4.43 -3.18 12.85
N GLY A 75 -3.83 -3.79 13.83
CA GLY A 75 -4.37 -4.94 14.54
C GLY A 75 -3.30 -5.66 15.34
N MET A 76 -3.72 -6.42 16.33
CA MET A 76 -2.82 -7.22 17.15
C MET A 76 -2.05 -8.25 16.31
N ASN A 77 -0.96 -8.79 16.85
CA ASN A 77 -0.25 -9.90 16.23
C ASN A 77 -1.20 -11.08 16.02
N GLY A 78 -1.14 -11.69 14.82
CA GLY A 78 -2.07 -12.77 14.45
C GLY A 78 -3.47 -12.31 14.01
N ALA A 79 -3.76 -11.01 13.95
CA ALA A 79 -5.04 -10.50 13.43
C ALA A 79 -5.26 -10.78 11.94
N GLY A 80 -4.19 -11.14 11.20
CA GLY A 80 -4.25 -11.50 9.78
C GLY A 80 -3.89 -10.40 8.81
N LYS A 81 -3.21 -9.35 9.26
CA LYS A 81 -2.75 -8.23 8.43
C LYS A 81 -1.98 -8.71 7.19
N SER A 82 -0.96 -9.53 7.38
CA SER A 82 -0.16 -10.09 6.29
C SER A 82 -0.99 -10.98 5.35
N THR A 83 -1.98 -11.71 5.87
CA THR A 83 -2.88 -12.53 5.06
C THR A 83 -3.72 -11.64 4.13
N LEU A 84 -4.31 -10.56 4.64
CA LEU A 84 -5.06 -9.62 3.83
C LEU A 84 -4.18 -8.94 2.78
N LEU A 85 -2.98 -8.47 3.15
CA LEU A 85 -2.03 -7.87 2.20
C LEU A 85 -1.62 -8.87 1.10
N ARG A 86 -1.33 -10.13 1.44
CA ARG A 86 -1.01 -11.17 0.44
C ARG A 86 -2.17 -11.45 -0.49
N THR A 87 -3.41 -11.41 0.03
CA THR A 87 -4.62 -11.56 -0.79
C THR A 87 -4.78 -10.36 -1.74
N MET A 88 -4.58 -9.13 -1.24
CA MET A 88 -4.62 -7.93 -2.07
C MET A 88 -3.50 -7.89 -3.13
N ALA A 89 -2.38 -8.55 -2.85
CA ALA A 89 -1.25 -8.68 -3.79
C ALA A 89 -1.45 -9.79 -4.84
N GLY A 90 -2.53 -10.57 -4.76
CA GLY A 90 -2.74 -11.73 -5.62
C GLY A 90 -1.80 -12.91 -5.35
N LEU A 91 -1.10 -12.91 -4.20
CA LEU A 91 -0.20 -13.99 -3.79
C LEU A 91 -0.96 -15.19 -3.22
N GLN A 92 -2.20 -14.99 -2.83
CA GLN A 92 -3.16 -16.03 -2.45
C GLN A 92 -4.58 -15.58 -2.82
N PRO A 93 -5.49 -16.51 -3.18
CA PRO A 93 -6.87 -16.16 -3.47
C PRO A 93 -7.62 -15.77 -2.19
N PRO A 94 -8.65 -14.90 -2.26
CA PRO A 94 -9.63 -14.75 -1.20
C PRO A 94 -10.45 -16.05 -1.06
N THR A 95 -11.06 -16.29 0.11
CA THR A 95 -12.03 -17.38 0.28
C THR A 95 -13.40 -17.04 -0.26
N SER A 96 -13.72 -15.76 -0.32
CA SER A 96 -14.89 -15.21 -1.01
C SER A 96 -14.70 -13.73 -1.31
N GLY A 97 -15.53 -13.18 -2.21
CA GLY A 97 -15.49 -11.80 -2.64
C GLY A 97 -14.47 -11.53 -3.76
N HIS A 98 -14.39 -10.28 -4.17
CA HIS A 98 -13.61 -9.84 -5.33
C HIS A 98 -12.73 -8.65 -5.00
N ILE A 99 -11.54 -8.58 -5.59
CA ILE A 99 -10.61 -7.47 -5.49
C ILE A 99 -10.40 -6.89 -6.88
N TYR A 100 -10.53 -5.58 -6.99
CA TYR A 100 -10.30 -4.84 -8.22
C TYR A 100 -9.14 -3.88 -8.05
N VAL A 101 -8.28 -3.80 -9.07
CA VAL A 101 -7.22 -2.81 -9.18
C VAL A 101 -7.44 -2.06 -10.49
N ASN A 102 -7.56 -0.73 -10.41
CA ASN A 102 -7.90 0.11 -11.56
C ASN A 102 -9.13 -0.39 -12.34
N GLY A 103 -10.16 -0.87 -11.63
CA GLY A 103 -11.43 -1.34 -12.22
C GLY A 103 -11.41 -2.73 -12.82
N VAL A 104 -10.25 -3.40 -12.88
CA VAL A 104 -10.10 -4.78 -13.38
C VAL A 104 -9.97 -5.74 -12.20
N GLU A 105 -10.70 -6.85 -12.21
CA GLU A 105 -10.64 -7.86 -11.18
C GLU A 105 -9.24 -8.51 -11.14
N LEU A 106 -8.71 -8.70 -9.93
CA LEU A 106 -7.35 -9.19 -9.69
C LEU A 106 -7.08 -10.55 -10.38
N SER A 107 -8.10 -11.41 -10.45
CA SER A 107 -8.04 -12.73 -11.10
C SER A 107 -7.88 -12.67 -12.63
N GLN A 108 -8.21 -11.55 -13.25
CA GLN A 108 -8.13 -11.36 -14.70
C GLN A 108 -6.74 -10.91 -15.16
N TYR A 109 -5.90 -10.45 -14.24
CA TYR A 109 -4.52 -10.07 -14.58
C TYR A 109 -3.65 -11.32 -14.76
N SER A 110 -2.84 -11.34 -15.81
CA SER A 110 -1.67 -12.21 -15.84
C SER A 110 -0.68 -11.83 -14.74
N ARG A 111 0.19 -12.73 -14.34
CA ARG A 111 1.21 -12.46 -13.30
C ARG A 111 2.09 -11.25 -13.65
N ARG A 112 2.41 -11.07 -14.92
CA ARG A 112 3.23 -9.95 -15.41
C ARG A 112 2.49 -8.63 -15.35
N GLU A 113 1.22 -8.60 -15.75
CA GLU A 113 0.36 -7.42 -15.66
C GLU A 113 0.13 -7.03 -14.20
N LEU A 114 -0.20 -8.00 -13.34
CA LEU A 114 -0.39 -7.76 -11.92
C LEU A 114 0.87 -7.17 -11.27
N ALA A 115 2.05 -7.66 -11.64
CA ALA A 115 3.32 -7.11 -11.18
C ALA A 115 3.58 -5.67 -11.66
N ARG A 116 2.86 -5.15 -12.66
CA ARG A 116 2.87 -3.74 -13.05
C ARG A 116 1.83 -2.91 -12.28
N MET A 117 0.87 -3.56 -11.65
CA MET A 117 -0.21 -2.89 -10.89
C MET A 117 0.07 -2.83 -9.40
N VAL A 118 0.66 -3.88 -8.82
CA VAL A 118 0.83 -4.01 -7.37
C VAL A 118 2.28 -4.32 -7.03
N GLY A 119 2.92 -3.41 -6.30
CA GLY A 119 4.23 -3.61 -5.69
C GLY A 119 4.08 -4.09 -4.25
N VAL A 120 4.94 -5.01 -3.81
CA VAL A 120 4.83 -5.61 -2.48
C VAL A 120 6.18 -5.65 -1.77
N VAL A 121 6.18 -5.25 -0.50
CA VAL A 121 7.29 -5.43 0.44
C VAL A 121 6.78 -6.26 1.61
N LEU A 122 7.25 -7.51 1.73
CA LEU A 122 6.88 -8.41 2.82
C LEU A 122 7.95 -8.43 3.91
N THR A 123 7.52 -8.69 5.15
CA THR A 123 8.40 -8.77 6.34
C THR A 123 9.39 -9.95 6.28
N GLU A 124 9.13 -10.96 5.47
CA GLU A 124 9.99 -12.14 5.37
C GLU A 124 11.39 -11.74 4.92
N ARG A 125 12.40 -12.14 5.70
CA ARG A 125 13.80 -11.99 5.32
C ARG A 125 14.06 -12.85 4.09
N GLN A 126 14.03 -12.23 2.92
CA GLN A 126 14.42 -12.90 1.69
C GLN A 126 15.93 -13.18 1.75
N ALA A 127 16.30 -14.44 1.54
CA ALA A 127 17.70 -14.79 1.36
C ALA A 127 18.14 -14.33 -0.04
N PHE A 128 18.97 -13.33 -0.08
CA PHE A 128 19.65 -12.90 -1.31
C PHE A 128 21.03 -13.56 -1.41
N SER A 129 21.54 -13.72 -2.64
CA SER A 129 22.93 -14.12 -2.84
C SER A 129 23.84 -13.16 -2.08
N ALA A 130 24.86 -13.71 -1.39
CA ALA A 130 25.82 -12.90 -0.66
C ALA A 130 26.55 -11.85 -1.52
N GLN A 131 26.61 -12.08 -2.84
CA GLN A 131 27.28 -11.22 -3.81
C GLN A 131 26.36 -10.19 -4.44
N MET A 132 25.00 -10.33 -4.32
CA MET A 132 24.04 -9.42 -4.94
C MET A 132 24.23 -8.00 -4.41
N ILE A 133 24.44 -7.04 -5.29
CA ILE A 133 24.56 -5.63 -4.93
C ILE A 133 23.20 -4.92 -4.93
N VAL A 134 23.14 -3.76 -4.26
CA VAL A 134 21.91 -2.95 -4.13
C VAL A 134 21.28 -2.64 -5.49
N GLU A 135 22.10 -2.23 -6.48
CA GLU A 135 21.62 -1.90 -7.82
C GLU A 135 20.95 -3.09 -8.52
N GLU A 136 21.52 -4.28 -8.39
CA GLU A 136 20.95 -5.52 -8.95
C GLU A 136 19.61 -5.83 -8.31
N LEU A 137 19.51 -5.72 -6.98
CA LEU A 137 18.26 -5.95 -6.26
C LEU A 137 17.17 -4.96 -6.69
N VAL A 138 17.49 -3.68 -6.83
CA VAL A 138 16.54 -2.65 -7.28
C VAL A 138 16.13 -2.89 -8.72
N SER A 139 17.06 -3.35 -9.57
CA SER A 139 16.83 -3.68 -10.97
C SER A 139 15.82 -4.83 -11.16
N LEU A 140 15.68 -5.74 -10.19
CA LEU A 140 14.63 -6.76 -10.20
C LEU A 140 13.21 -6.15 -10.26
N GLY A 141 13.03 -4.92 -9.80
CA GLY A 141 11.76 -4.19 -9.95
C GLY A 141 11.37 -3.97 -11.40
N ARG A 142 12.31 -4.03 -12.35
CA ARG A 142 12.06 -3.83 -13.79
C ARG A 142 11.72 -5.11 -14.54
N ILE A 143 11.85 -6.30 -13.91
CA ILE A 143 11.53 -7.59 -14.57
C ILE A 143 10.17 -7.59 -15.29
N PRO A 144 9.08 -7.02 -14.73
CA PRO A 144 7.78 -6.99 -15.43
C PRO A 144 7.80 -6.23 -16.77
N TYR A 145 8.82 -5.41 -17.02
CA TYR A 145 8.95 -4.56 -18.22
C TYR A 145 9.97 -5.09 -19.22
N THR A 146 10.91 -5.93 -18.79
CA THR A 146 11.93 -6.52 -19.67
C THR A 146 11.35 -7.62 -20.56
N ASP A 147 12.06 -7.93 -21.64
CA ASP A 147 11.79 -9.10 -22.46
C ASP A 147 12.23 -10.41 -21.77
N PHE A 148 12.23 -11.52 -22.54
CA PHE A 148 12.66 -12.84 -22.06
C PHE A 148 14.15 -12.86 -21.66
N SER A 149 14.99 -12.00 -22.25
CA SER A 149 16.41 -11.93 -21.90
C SER A 149 16.69 -11.26 -20.55
N GLY A 150 15.70 -10.56 -19.98
CA GLY A 150 15.86 -9.80 -18.75
C GLY A 150 16.79 -8.58 -18.88
N LYS A 151 17.15 -8.19 -20.10
CA LYS A 151 18.06 -7.08 -20.34
C LYS A 151 17.36 -5.75 -20.10
N LEU A 152 17.98 -4.90 -19.28
CA LEU A 152 17.48 -3.56 -19.00
C LEU A 152 17.76 -2.60 -20.15
N GLY A 153 16.73 -1.89 -20.62
CA GLY A 153 16.86 -0.74 -21.50
C GLY A 153 17.34 0.52 -20.75
N ASP A 154 17.50 1.62 -21.50
CA ASP A 154 17.94 2.89 -20.90
C ASP A 154 16.87 3.48 -19.98
N ASP A 155 15.59 3.40 -20.36
CA ASP A 155 14.46 3.79 -19.51
C ASP A 155 14.45 3.01 -18.20
N ASP A 156 14.72 1.69 -18.23
CA ASP A 156 14.76 0.87 -17.02
C ASP A 156 15.89 1.28 -16.09
N ARG A 157 17.07 1.62 -16.64
CA ARG A 157 18.21 2.13 -15.88
C ARG A 157 17.91 3.47 -15.23
N GLU A 158 17.21 4.36 -15.96
CA GLU A 158 16.75 5.63 -15.41
C GLU A 158 15.79 5.42 -14.25
N MET A 159 14.83 4.49 -14.37
CA MET A 159 13.90 4.18 -13.28
C MET A 159 14.61 3.62 -12.04
N VAL A 160 15.62 2.76 -12.22
CA VAL A 160 16.45 2.25 -11.15
C VAL A 160 17.22 3.39 -10.46
N GLU A 161 17.85 4.26 -11.24
CA GLU A 161 18.60 5.41 -10.73
C GLU A 161 17.70 6.37 -9.93
N ASN A 162 16.52 6.68 -10.45
CA ASN A 162 15.53 7.53 -9.79
C ASN A 162 15.04 6.89 -8.47
N ALA A 163 14.81 5.58 -8.46
CA ALA A 163 14.42 4.86 -7.25
C ALA A 163 15.51 4.88 -6.18
N LEU A 164 16.78 4.65 -6.56
CA LEU A 164 17.94 4.73 -5.67
C LEU A 164 18.14 6.14 -5.11
N ALA A 165 17.95 7.18 -5.93
CA ALA A 165 18.06 8.56 -5.50
C ALA A 165 16.99 8.91 -4.46
N ARG A 166 15.72 8.58 -4.73
CA ARG A 166 14.58 8.88 -3.85
C ARG A 166 14.64 8.19 -2.49
N THR A 167 15.26 7.02 -2.42
CA THR A 167 15.42 6.28 -1.16
C THR A 167 16.74 6.57 -0.45
N GLY A 168 17.59 7.46 -1.00
CA GLY A 168 18.90 7.78 -0.46
C GLY A 168 19.95 6.67 -0.65
N MET A 169 19.63 5.65 -1.47
CA MET A 169 20.51 4.47 -1.65
C MET A 169 21.54 4.62 -2.78
N ARG A 170 21.58 5.76 -3.48
CA ARG A 170 22.47 6.01 -4.62
C ARG A 170 23.95 5.77 -4.32
N LYS A 171 24.41 6.25 -3.16
CA LYS A 171 25.83 6.08 -2.75
C LYS A 171 26.18 4.62 -2.41
N MET A 172 25.18 3.80 -2.12
CA MET A 172 25.34 2.41 -1.71
C MET A 172 25.07 1.42 -2.85
N ARG A 173 24.83 1.90 -4.07
CA ARG A 173 24.40 1.09 -5.22
C ARG A 173 25.28 -0.15 -5.48
N ARG A 174 26.57 -0.07 -5.20
CA ARG A 174 27.54 -1.17 -5.41
C ARG A 174 27.83 -2.00 -4.16
N ARG A 175 27.21 -1.66 -3.02
CA ARG A 175 27.41 -2.45 -1.78
C ARG A 175 26.65 -3.78 -1.86
N PRO A 176 27.22 -4.88 -1.35
CA PRO A 176 26.49 -6.14 -1.18
C PRO A 176 25.27 -5.95 -0.28
N VAL A 177 24.13 -6.49 -0.67
CA VAL A 177 22.87 -6.43 0.11
C VAL A 177 23.06 -7.07 1.50
N ALA A 178 23.88 -8.11 1.57
CA ALA A 178 24.20 -8.79 2.83
C ALA A 178 24.91 -7.90 3.86
N SER A 179 25.60 -6.83 3.42
CA SER A 179 26.35 -5.90 4.28
C SER A 179 25.52 -4.69 4.76
N LEU A 180 24.27 -4.60 4.36
CA LEU A 180 23.39 -3.48 4.71
C LEU A 180 22.83 -3.64 6.13
N SER A 181 22.68 -2.51 6.84
CA SER A 181 21.84 -2.45 8.03
C SER A 181 20.38 -2.79 7.70
N ASP A 182 19.56 -3.09 8.71
CA ASP A 182 18.16 -3.39 8.48
C ASP A 182 17.42 -2.18 7.85
N GLY A 183 17.76 -0.94 8.25
CA GLY A 183 17.21 0.28 7.65
C GLY A 183 17.61 0.48 6.19
N GLU A 184 18.91 0.30 5.86
CA GLU A 184 19.40 0.38 4.49
C GLU A 184 18.77 -0.72 3.61
N ARG A 185 18.61 -1.92 4.15
CA ARG A 185 17.94 -3.03 3.47
C ARG A 185 16.49 -2.70 3.18
N GLN A 186 15.77 -2.15 4.16
CA GLN A 186 14.38 -1.74 3.99
C GLN A 186 14.24 -0.66 2.92
N LYS A 187 15.08 0.38 2.96
CA LYS A 187 15.14 1.42 1.92
C LYS A 187 15.42 0.81 0.54
N THR A 188 16.28 -0.21 0.45
CA THR A 188 16.56 -0.92 -0.81
C THR A 188 15.33 -1.70 -1.31
N MET A 189 14.56 -2.34 -0.43
CA MET A 189 13.33 -3.03 -0.81
C MET A 189 12.26 -2.05 -1.29
N ILE A 190 12.15 -0.89 -0.65
CA ILE A 190 11.28 0.20 -1.11
C ILE A 190 11.77 0.71 -2.47
N ALA A 191 13.09 0.90 -2.68
CA ALA A 191 13.66 1.30 -3.97
C ALA A 191 13.29 0.31 -5.09
N LYS A 192 13.40 -0.99 -4.85
CA LYS A 192 12.97 -2.04 -5.78
C LYS A 192 11.49 -1.85 -6.17
N THR A 193 10.63 -1.61 -5.20
CA THR A 193 9.19 -1.42 -5.43
C THR A 193 8.91 -0.11 -6.16
N LEU A 194 9.72 0.94 -5.93
CA LEU A 194 9.63 2.19 -6.69
C LEU A 194 10.06 2.03 -8.14
N ALA A 195 11.15 1.31 -8.38
CA ALA A 195 11.61 0.99 -9.74
C ALA A 195 10.55 0.20 -10.53
N GLN A 196 9.71 -0.57 -9.85
CA GLN A 196 8.58 -1.31 -10.44
C GLN A 196 7.45 -0.39 -10.94
N GLN A 197 7.40 0.88 -10.51
CA GLN A 197 6.44 1.92 -10.97
C GLN A 197 4.96 1.57 -10.81
N THR A 198 4.60 0.74 -9.87
CA THR A 198 3.22 0.32 -9.64
C THR A 198 2.35 1.47 -9.07
N PRO A 199 1.06 1.56 -9.42
CA PRO A 199 0.12 2.50 -8.81
C PRO A 199 -0.22 2.15 -7.35
N VAL A 200 -0.14 0.87 -6.99
CA VAL A 200 -0.43 0.35 -5.64
C VAL A 200 0.85 -0.20 -5.01
N ILE A 201 1.10 0.15 -3.75
CA ILE A 201 2.22 -0.38 -2.95
C ILE A 201 1.67 -0.94 -1.63
N LEU A 202 1.93 -2.21 -1.38
CA LEU A 202 1.55 -2.91 -0.16
C LEU A 202 2.81 -3.23 0.66
N LEU A 203 2.85 -2.82 1.93
CA LEU A 203 4.01 -3.03 2.80
C LEU A 203 3.55 -3.74 4.08
N ASP A 204 4.21 -4.85 4.39
CA ASP A 204 3.95 -5.61 5.60
C ASP A 204 5.06 -5.34 6.62
N GLU A 205 4.72 -4.64 7.72
CA GLU A 205 5.61 -4.24 8.81
C GLU A 205 6.94 -3.61 8.32
N PRO A 206 6.92 -2.57 7.47
CA PRO A 206 8.14 -2.05 6.84
C PRO A 206 9.12 -1.41 7.83
N THR A 207 8.75 -1.25 9.09
CA THR A 207 9.56 -0.57 10.10
C THR A 207 9.85 -1.44 11.33
N ALA A 208 9.55 -2.75 11.29
CA ALA A 208 9.59 -3.64 12.45
C ALA A 208 10.96 -3.72 13.14
N PHE A 209 12.06 -3.59 12.38
CA PHE A 209 13.44 -3.74 12.89
C PHE A 209 14.25 -2.45 12.81
N LEU A 210 13.57 -1.30 12.61
CA LEU A 210 14.24 -0.02 12.45
C LEU A 210 14.32 0.73 13.79
N ASP A 211 15.40 1.50 13.96
CA ASP A 211 15.50 2.51 15.00
C ASP A 211 14.48 3.64 14.76
N PHE A 212 14.33 4.53 15.73
CA PHE A 212 13.33 5.59 15.69
C PHE A 212 13.50 6.52 14.49
N GLU A 213 14.74 6.95 14.18
CA GLU A 213 15.03 7.85 13.08
C GLU A 213 14.69 7.21 11.72
N SER A 214 15.17 5.98 11.50
CA SER A 214 14.88 5.21 10.27
C SER A 214 13.40 4.93 10.07
N LYS A 215 12.62 4.74 11.16
CA LYS A 215 11.15 4.62 11.10
C LYS A 215 10.51 5.88 10.56
N ILE A 216 10.86 7.03 11.13
CA ILE A 216 10.32 8.34 10.73
C ILE A 216 10.65 8.62 9.26
N GLU A 217 11.91 8.41 8.86
CA GLU A 217 12.34 8.60 7.46
C GLU A 217 11.57 7.69 6.50
N THR A 218 11.35 6.42 6.87
CA THR A 218 10.61 5.46 6.05
C THR A 218 9.16 5.91 5.86
N PHE A 219 8.47 6.29 6.95
CA PHE A 219 7.09 6.77 6.85
C PHE A 219 6.99 8.09 6.08
N ALA A 220 7.93 9.03 6.29
CA ALA A 220 7.98 10.29 5.55
C ALA A 220 8.17 10.04 4.03
N LEU A 221 9.08 9.14 3.66
CA LEU A 221 9.27 8.73 2.27
C LEU A 221 7.97 8.13 1.68
N LEU A 222 7.35 7.16 2.36
CA LEU A 222 6.13 6.54 1.87
C LEU A 222 4.99 7.56 1.75
N ARG A 223 4.89 8.50 2.70
CA ARG A 223 3.88 9.56 2.66
C ARG A 223 4.09 10.52 1.49
N SER A 224 5.34 10.91 1.20
CA SER A 224 5.64 11.74 0.02
C SER A 224 5.28 11.01 -1.27
N LEU A 225 5.55 9.71 -1.37
CA LEU A 225 5.19 8.87 -2.52
C LEU A 225 3.68 8.81 -2.74
N SER A 226 2.90 8.73 -1.67
CA SER A 226 1.45 8.78 -1.77
C SER A 226 0.98 10.14 -2.32
N ARG A 227 1.43 11.24 -1.74
CA ARG A 227 0.95 12.58 -2.11
C ARG A 227 1.47 13.08 -3.45
N GLU A 228 2.78 13.02 -3.66
CA GLU A 228 3.43 13.60 -4.84
C GLU A 228 3.25 12.74 -6.10
N ASN A 229 3.31 11.42 -5.95
CA ASN A 229 3.18 10.48 -7.05
C ASN A 229 1.79 9.84 -7.18
N ARG A 230 0.83 10.26 -6.35
CA ARG A 230 -0.54 9.73 -6.31
C ARG A 230 -0.59 8.20 -6.18
N LYS A 231 0.40 7.59 -5.51
CA LYS A 231 0.40 6.15 -5.27
C LYS A 231 -0.56 5.79 -4.14
N THR A 232 -1.32 4.74 -4.32
CA THR A 232 -2.13 4.14 -3.25
C THR A 232 -1.22 3.26 -2.41
N ILE A 233 -1.05 3.60 -1.13
CA ILE A 233 -0.13 2.91 -0.23
C ILE A 233 -0.92 2.29 0.91
N VAL A 234 -0.70 0.99 1.16
CA VAL A 234 -1.25 0.28 2.32
C VAL A 234 -0.10 -0.28 3.14
N VAL A 235 0.01 0.13 4.40
CA VAL A 235 1.05 -0.30 5.34
C VAL A 235 0.40 -1.07 6.48
N ALA A 236 0.69 -2.36 6.62
CA ALA A 236 0.40 -3.06 7.85
C ALA A 236 1.47 -2.72 8.89
N THR A 237 1.05 -2.29 10.05
CA THR A 237 1.96 -1.95 11.15
C THR A 237 1.31 -2.15 12.51
N HIS A 238 2.13 -2.27 13.54
CA HIS A 238 1.72 -2.22 14.95
C HIS A 238 2.12 -0.91 15.63
N ASP A 239 2.79 0.00 14.91
CA ASP A 239 3.16 1.33 15.41
C ASP A 239 1.95 2.28 15.34
N LEU A 240 1.14 2.26 16.39
CA LEU A 240 -0.09 3.06 16.48
C LEU A 240 0.21 4.56 16.42
N GLY A 241 1.24 5.00 17.15
CA GLY A 241 1.55 6.43 17.27
C GLY A 241 1.91 7.07 15.93
N THR A 242 2.70 6.37 15.11
CA THR A 242 3.04 6.83 13.76
C THR A 242 1.84 6.68 12.82
N ALA A 243 1.12 5.55 12.87
CA ALA A 243 -0.03 5.31 12.00
C ALA A 243 -1.10 6.39 12.13
N PHE A 244 -1.46 6.80 13.35
CA PHE A 244 -2.46 7.85 13.60
C PHE A 244 -2.07 9.22 13.01
N ARG A 245 -0.77 9.51 12.88
CA ARG A 245 -0.25 10.78 12.38
C ARG A 245 -0.09 10.83 10.86
N VAL A 246 0.14 9.68 10.23
CA VAL A 246 0.48 9.64 8.81
C VAL A 246 -0.64 9.12 7.92
N ALA A 247 -1.58 8.34 8.45
CA ALA A 247 -2.64 7.71 7.66
C ALA A 247 -3.76 8.71 7.29
N ASP A 248 -4.25 8.60 6.06
CA ASP A 248 -5.52 9.18 5.65
C ASP A 248 -6.68 8.28 6.08
N ILE A 249 -6.45 6.96 6.04
CA ILE A 249 -7.42 5.92 6.38
C ILE A 249 -6.76 4.89 7.29
N LEU A 250 -7.47 4.47 8.30
CA LEU A 250 -7.12 3.30 9.12
C LEU A 250 -8.04 2.14 8.79
N TRP A 251 -7.48 0.96 8.68
CA TRP A 251 -8.19 -0.31 8.68
C TRP A 251 -7.85 -1.05 9.97
N ILE A 252 -8.85 -1.25 10.82
CA ILE A 252 -8.68 -1.89 12.13
C ILE A 252 -9.10 -3.35 12.01
N MET A 253 -8.14 -4.25 12.17
CA MET A 253 -8.36 -5.69 12.09
C MET A 253 -8.42 -6.36 13.45
N LYS A 254 -9.46 -7.16 13.62
CA LYS A 254 -9.55 -8.17 14.67
C LYS A 254 -9.86 -9.52 14.03
N ARG A 255 -9.14 -10.56 14.43
CA ARG A 255 -9.27 -11.90 13.85
C ARG A 255 -10.70 -12.40 13.87
N GLY A 256 -11.16 -12.92 12.73
CA GLY A 256 -12.50 -13.52 12.57
C GLY A 256 -13.66 -12.52 12.49
N THR A 257 -13.36 -11.22 12.39
CA THR A 257 -14.36 -10.17 12.25
C THR A 257 -14.21 -9.41 10.93
N THR A 258 -15.21 -8.61 10.59
CA THR A 258 -15.10 -7.61 9.53
C THR A 258 -14.21 -6.47 10.01
N PRO A 259 -13.15 -6.08 9.27
CA PRO A 259 -12.36 -4.91 9.60
C PRO A 259 -13.21 -3.63 9.60
N VAL A 260 -12.88 -2.72 10.51
CA VAL A 260 -13.49 -1.39 10.55
C VAL A 260 -12.57 -0.42 9.84
N CYS A 261 -13.12 0.49 9.04
CA CYS A 261 -12.33 1.49 8.29
C CYS A 261 -12.91 2.90 8.46
N GLY A 262 -12.02 3.89 8.53
CA GLY A 262 -12.38 5.30 8.66
C GLY A 262 -11.13 6.17 8.77
N SER A 263 -11.32 7.50 8.84
CA SER A 263 -10.20 8.38 9.18
C SER A 263 -9.78 8.16 10.64
N PRO A 264 -8.52 8.47 10.99
CA PRO A 264 -8.07 8.38 12.38
C PRO A 264 -9.00 9.14 13.35
N GLU A 265 -9.41 10.35 12.98
CA GLU A 265 -10.28 11.22 13.79
C GLU A 265 -11.68 10.62 13.96
N GLN A 266 -12.26 10.09 12.89
CA GLN A 266 -13.57 9.43 12.94
C GLN A 266 -13.55 8.22 13.89
N LEU A 267 -12.56 7.32 13.71
CA LEU A 267 -12.45 6.11 14.52
C LEU A 267 -12.12 6.41 15.99
N ALA A 268 -11.39 7.50 16.28
CA ALA A 268 -11.18 7.98 17.62
C ALA A 268 -12.46 8.50 18.25
N ALA A 269 -13.24 9.31 17.52
CA ALA A 269 -14.52 9.84 18.00
C ALA A 269 -15.54 8.72 18.29
N GLU A 270 -15.58 7.70 17.46
CA GLU A 270 -16.45 6.51 17.61
C GLU A 270 -15.97 5.55 18.71
N GLY A 271 -14.77 5.77 19.30
CA GLY A 271 -14.21 4.92 20.35
C GLY A 271 -13.66 3.59 19.83
N VAL A 272 -13.54 3.41 18.52
CA VAL A 272 -13.01 2.16 17.93
C VAL A 272 -11.56 1.94 18.32
N LEU A 273 -10.78 3.02 18.48
CA LEU A 273 -9.36 2.95 18.83
C LEU A 273 -9.13 2.55 20.29
N ASP A 274 -10.12 2.70 21.18
CA ASP A 274 -10.01 2.37 22.60
C ASP A 274 -9.61 0.90 22.83
N MET A 275 -9.95 0.02 21.89
CA MET A 275 -9.59 -1.39 21.97
C MET A 275 -8.07 -1.65 22.06
N PHE A 276 -7.24 -0.73 21.56
CA PHE A 276 -5.79 -0.84 21.65
C PHE A 276 -5.23 -0.38 22.99
N PHE A 277 -6.02 0.41 23.74
CA PHE A 277 -5.61 1.08 24.98
C PHE A 277 -6.39 0.59 26.21
N ASN A 278 -7.25 -0.42 26.05
CA ASN A 278 -8.03 -0.99 27.16
C ASN A 278 -7.15 -1.86 28.08
N MET A 279 -6.19 -1.22 28.73
CA MET A 279 -5.27 -1.83 29.69
C MET A 279 -5.27 -1.00 30.99
N PRO A 280 -5.16 -1.63 32.18
CA PRO A 280 -5.06 -0.90 33.45
C PRO A 280 -3.91 0.13 33.42
N GLY A 281 -4.22 1.36 33.82
CA GLY A 281 -3.23 2.45 33.86
C GLY A 281 -2.85 3.06 32.51
N VAL A 282 -3.55 2.73 31.43
CA VAL A 282 -3.38 3.37 30.12
C VAL A 282 -4.62 4.20 29.81
N GLU A 283 -4.41 5.47 29.50
CA GLU A 283 -5.47 6.40 29.09
C GLU A 283 -5.20 6.89 27.66
N PHE A 284 -6.19 6.75 26.79
CA PHE A 284 -6.12 7.24 25.41
C PHE A 284 -6.79 8.60 25.27
N ASN A 285 -6.02 9.61 24.86
CA ASN A 285 -6.54 10.93 24.53
C ASN A 285 -6.96 10.99 23.07
N ARG A 286 -8.26 10.94 22.83
CA ARG A 286 -8.85 10.95 21.48
C ARG A 286 -8.60 12.24 20.72
N LYS A 287 -8.39 13.38 21.41
CA LYS A 287 -8.15 14.68 20.75
C LYS A 287 -6.75 14.76 20.15
N ASP A 288 -5.77 14.31 20.91
CA ASP A 288 -4.35 14.42 20.52
C ASP A 288 -3.83 13.13 19.87
N MET A 289 -4.68 12.09 19.77
CA MET A 289 -4.27 10.75 19.28
C MET A 289 -3.03 10.21 20.01
N SER A 290 -2.97 10.49 21.31
CA SER A 290 -1.87 10.10 22.19
C SER A 290 -2.36 9.22 23.33
N TYR A 291 -1.44 8.52 23.99
CA TYR A 291 -1.75 7.78 25.19
C TYR A 291 -0.80 8.14 26.32
N SER A 292 -1.31 8.09 27.54
CA SER A 292 -0.54 8.24 28.78
C SER A 292 -0.57 6.94 29.59
N ILE A 293 0.49 6.69 30.33
CA ILE A 293 0.60 5.55 31.23
C ILE A 293 0.64 6.10 32.65
N SER A 294 -0.42 5.85 33.44
CA SER A 294 -0.48 6.16 34.85
C SER A 294 0.22 5.05 35.62
N ILE A 295 1.43 5.30 36.06
CA ILE A 295 2.13 4.39 36.98
C ILE A 295 1.55 4.69 38.38
N ASP A 296 0.51 3.97 38.79
CA ASP A 296 0.10 4.00 40.18
C ASP A 296 1.30 3.60 41.08
N LYS A 297 1.83 4.57 41.79
CA LYS A 297 2.72 4.25 42.94
C LYS A 297 1.88 3.48 43.92
N GLN A 298 1.83 2.15 43.81
CA GLN A 298 1.29 1.31 44.84
C GLN A 298 1.89 1.76 46.17
N LYS A 299 1.02 2.25 47.05
CA LYS A 299 1.37 2.58 48.43
C LYS A 299 2.16 1.44 49.02
N ARG A 300 3.39 1.74 49.45
CA ARG A 300 4.15 0.91 50.38
C ARG A 300 3.44 0.82 51.70
#